data_2c96de97769dc3d9308005733fcae41c
#
_entry.id   2c96de97769dc3d9308005733fcae41c
#
_cell.length_a   1.000
_cell.length_b   1.000
_cell.length_c   1.000
_cell.angle_alpha   90.00
_cell.angle_beta   90.00
_cell.angle_gamma   90.00
#
_symmetry.space_group_name_H-M   'P 1'
#
loop_
_entity.id
_entity.type
_entity.pdbx_description
1 polymer ?
#
loop_
_entity_poly.entity_id
_entity_poly.type
_entity_poly.pdbx_seq_one_letter_code
_entity_poly.pdbx_strand_id
1 'polypeptide(L)'
;MSSVGNTRRARGGCTRHAFGGFIFLDASKDAGVAYRYIPPGMSKVPSHKLTALSRLIGGTPLLEIHCRYRGREQRIYAKHEAYNFTGSIKDRMALYILQRAYLNGEIAPGDVIAEATSGNTGISFAAIGRALGHPVRIYMPDWMSRERVLVIQSLGAAVIPVSAELGGFLGSIRMADEFARDSGRVFRPQQFDNAANVQAHYETTGPEITAQLATLERVPSAFVAGVGTGGTVMGLARHLRERFGDVAAHPLEPANSPTLRTGHKVGRHRIQGISDEFVPSIVKLGELGRILDIWDGDAIVMSQRLASELGIAVGISSGANLLGALEIAHEQGNEACVVTVFCDDNKKYLSTDLCSDEECKEHYLCNQVELLDFRVIQPCASGYATRT
;
A
#
# COMPACT_ATOMS: atom_id res chain seq x y z
N MET A 1 30.93 -49.02 49.32
CA MET A 1 29.63 -48.70 49.88
C MET A 1 29.28 -47.31 49.39
N SER A 2 28.77 -47.23 48.30
CA SER A 2 27.52 -46.97 47.57
C SER A 2 26.55 -45.99 48.26
N SER A 3 26.30 -44.85 47.69
CA SER A 3 24.94 -44.34 47.55
C SER A 3 24.87 -43.33 46.41
N VAL A 4 24.03 -43.71 45.45
CA VAL A 4 23.66 -43.00 44.25
C VAL A 4 22.59 -41.98 44.63
N GLY A 5 22.82 -40.67 44.33
CA GLY A 5 21.85 -39.60 44.46
C GLY A 5 21.14 -39.36 43.15
N ASN A 6 19.85 -39.60 43.14
CA ASN A 6 18.94 -39.51 42.02
C ASN A 6 18.35 -38.07 41.95
N THR A 7 18.75 -37.27 40.99
CA THR A 7 18.14 -35.93 40.73
C THR A 7 16.95 -36.05 39.78
N ARG A 8 15.76 -35.92 40.34
CA ARG A 8 14.49 -35.78 39.58
C ARG A 8 14.43 -34.44 38.84
N ARG A 9 14.34 -34.49 37.54
CA ARG A 9 13.91 -33.36 36.71
C ARG A 9 12.43 -33.09 36.98
N ALA A 10 12.12 -31.91 37.46
CA ALA A 10 10.75 -31.40 37.53
C ALA A 10 10.23 -31.10 36.11
N ARG A 11 9.21 -31.83 35.67
CA ARG A 11 8.41 -31.50 34.50
C ARG A 11 7.42 -30.42 34.92
N GLY A 12 7.59 -29.19 34.45
CA GLY A 12 6.57 -28.13 34.55
C GLY A 12 5.37 -28.48 33.72
N GLY A 13 4.29 -28.89 34.40
CA GLY A 13 2.99 -29.12 33.79
C GLY A 13 2.33 -27.77 33.45
N CYS A 14 2.06 -27.54 32.17
CA CYS A 14 1.22 -26.44 31.71
C CYS A 14 -0.24 -26.84 31.97
N THR A 15 -0.87 -26.28 33.00
CA THR A 15 -2.30 -26.43 33.26
C THR A 15 -3.08 -25.55 32.27
N ARG A 16 -3.79 -26.21 31.36
CA ARG A 16 -4.78 -25.55 30.47
C ARG A 16 -6.01 -25.17 31.30
N HIS A 17 -6.19 -23.90 31.60
CA HIS A 17 -7.49 -23.38 32.00
C HIS A 17 -8.21 -22.89 30.75
N ALA A 18 -9.26 -23.61 30.36
CA ALA A 18 -10.21 -23.20 29.34
C ALA A 18 -11.16 -22.15 29.94
N PHE A 19 -10.89 -20.90 29.68
CA PHE A 19 -11.89 -19.84 29.77
C PHE A 19 -11.84 -19.02 28.49
N GLY A 20 -12.98 -19.00 27.79
CA GLY A 20 -13.37 -18.03 26.75
C GLY A 20 -12.28 -17.41 25.88
N GLY A 21 -11.83 -18.12 24.86
CA GLY A 21 -11.58 -17.59 23.52
C GLY A 21 -10.58 -16.45 23.28
N PHE A 22 -9.74 -16.02 24.20
CA PHE A 22 -8.69 -15.02 23.92
C PHE A 22 -7.34 -15.51 24.40
N ILE A 23 -6.48 -15.92 23.44
CA ILE A 23 -5.06 -16.05 23.69
C ILE A 23 -4.43 -14.71 23.29
N PHE A 24 -4.08 -13.89 24.27
CA PHE A 24 -3.14 -12.79 24.06
C PHE A 24 -1.75 -13.39 23.87
N LEU A 25 -1.26 -13.41 22.66
CA LEU A 25 0.16 -13.65 22.41
C LEU A 25 0.90 -12.33 22.71
N ASP A 26 1.84 -12.41 23.62
CA ASP A 26 2.74 -11.32 23.99
C ASP A 26 3.50 -10.84 22.74
N ALA A 27 3.24 -9.60 22.34
CA ALA A 27 3.75 -8.99 21.12
C ALA A 27 5.27 -8.68 21.16
N SER A 28 6.01 -9.15 22.16
CA SER A 28 7.39 -8.78 22.38
C SER A 28 8.44 -9.71 21.76
N LYS A 29 8.06 -10.82 21.09
CA LYS A 29 9.05 -11.82 20.63
C LYS A 29 8.93 -12.36 19.22
N ASP A 30 7.86 -12.09 18.46
CA ASP A 30 7.74 -12.62 17.10
C ASP A 30 7.33 -11.51 16.11
N ALA A 31 8.30 -11.07 15.30
CA ALA A 31 8.07 -10.21 14.14
C ALA A 31 7.39 -10.98 12.99
N GLY A 32 6.27 -11.62 13.27
CA GLY A 32 5.41 -12.24 12.28
C GLY A 32 4.24 -11.31 11.97
N VAL A 33 3.97 -11.04 10.68
CA VAL A 33 2.80 -10.30 10.22
C VAL A 33 1.55 -10.92 10.85
N ALA A 34 0.98 -10.25 11.83
CA ALA A 34 -0.18 -10.73 12.58
C ALA A 34 -1.47 -10.54 11.76
N TYR A 35 -1.70 -11.41 10.80
CA TYR A 35 -3.08 -11.63 10.35
C TYR A 35 -3.84 -12.24 11.52
N ARG A 36 -4.68 -11.42 12.17
CA ARG A 36 -5.42 -11.86 13.36
C ARG A 36 -6.23 -13.11 13.04
N TYR A 37 -6.00 -14.16 13.84
CA TYR A 37 -6.81 -15.36 13.88
C TYR A 37 -8.30 -14.99 14.06
N ILE A 38 -9.13 -15.40 13.11
CA ILE A 38 -10.60 -15.31 13.23
C ILE A 38 -11.07 -16.53 14.03
N PRO A 39 -11.67 -16.36 15.22
CA PRO A 39 -12.09 -17.48 16.03
C PRO A 39 -13.08 -18.39 15.29
N PRO A 40 -12.98 -19.73 15.43
CA PRO A 40 -14.03 -20.64 15.00
C PRO A 40 -15.30 -20.39 15.79
N GLY A 41 -16.40 -20.06 15.12
CA GLY A 41 -17.69 -19.79 15.78
C GLY A 41 -18.47 -18.59 15.22
N MET A 42 -17.82 -17.68 14.48
CA MET A 42 -18.52 -16.69 13.68
C MET A 42 -18.98 -17.33 12.36
N SER A 43 -20.12 -18.01 12.40
CA SER A 43 -20.64 -18.84 11.28
C SER A 43 -20.92 -18.10 9.97
N LYS A 44 -20.71 -16.77 9.92
CA LYS A 44 -20.93 -15.93 8.76
C LYS A 44 -19.65 -15.36 8.12
N VAL A 45 -18.47 -15.51 8.75
CA VAL A 45 -17.21 -14.99 8.21
C VAL A 45 -16.57 -16.06 7.32
N PRO A 46 -16.22 -15.76 6.06
CA PRO A 46 -15.54 -16.71 5.16
C PRO A 46 -14.05 -16.85 5.53
N SER A 47 -13.77 -17.32 6.75
CA SER A 47 -12.44 -17.36 7.37
C SER A 47 -11.38 -18.06 6.52
N HIS A 48 -11.73 -19.17 5.87
CA HIS A 48 -10.81 -19.90 5.00
C HIS A 48 -10.40 -19.09 3.75
N LYS A 49 -11.34 -18.33 3.16
CA LYS A 49 -11.07 -17.46 2.00
C LYS A 49 -10.23 -16.25 2.39
N LEU A 50 -10.53 -15.63 3.54
CA LEU A 50 -9.72 -14.52 4.07
C LEU A 50 -8.29 -14.98 4.36
N THR A 51 -8.11 -16.18 4.94
CA THR A 51 -6.79 -16.78 5.16
C THR A 51 -6.08 -17.10 3.84
N ALA A 52 -6.78 -17.60 2.82
CA ALA A 52 -6.19 -17.82 1.50
C ALA A 52 -5.74 -16.52 0.85
N LEU A 53 -6.58 -15.47 0.88
CA LEU A 53 -6.24 -14.16 0.33
C LEU A 53 -5.06 -13.50 1.05
N SER A 54 -4.96 -13.67 2.39
CA SER A 54 -3.83 -13.13 3.15
C SER A 54 -2.47 -13.77 2.79
N ARG A 55 -2.46 -14.93 2.14
CA ARG A 55 -1.24 -15.54 1.62
C ARG A 55 -0.84 -15.03 0.24
N LEU A 56 -1.73 -14.31 -0.45
CA LEU A 56 -1.50 -13.71 -1.76
C LEU A 56 -1.22 -12.21 -1.68
N ILE A 57 -1.39 -11.60 -0.50
CA ILE A 57 -1.30 -10.16 -0.29
C ILE A 57 -0.31 -9.90 0.83
N GLY A 58 0.66 -9.03 0.56
CA GLY A 58 1.80 -8.81 1.46
C GLY A 58 2.95 -9.76 1.19
N GLY A 59 3.96 -9.75 2.05
CA GLY A 59 5.17 -10.52 1.83
C GLY A 59 5.89 -10.12 0.52
N THR A 60 5.83 -8.86 0.14
CA THR A 60 6.41 -8.37 -1.11
C THR A 60 7.93 -8.13 -0.97
N PRO A 61 8.71 -8.21 -2.06
CA PRO A 61 10.14 -7.92 -1.99
C PRO A 61 10.41 -6.44 -1.71
N LEU A 62 11.57 -6.16 -1.13
CA LEU A 62 12.15 -4.83 -1.02
C LEU A 62 13.32 -4.76 -2.02
N LEU A 63 13.31 -3.74 -2.89
CA LEU A 63 14.39 -3.50 -3.83
C LEU A 63 15.36 -2.48 -3.24
N GLU A 64 16.65 -2.76 -3.28
CA GLU A 64 17.71 -1.79 -3.05
C GLU A 64 18.16 -1.28 -4.43
N ILE A 65 17.75 -0.06 -4.78
CA ILE A 65 18.08 0.58 -6.07
C ILE A 65 19.35 1.39 -5.90
N HIS A 66 20.36 1.08 -6.70
CA HIS A 66 21.63 1.79 -6.72
C HIS A 66 21.57 2.86 -7.80
N CYS A 67 21.76 4.11 -7.42
CA CYS A 67 21.75 5.26 -8.31
C CYS A 67 22.96 6.15 -8.06
N ARG A 68 23.35 6.93 -9.08
CA ARG A 68 24.16 8.14 -8.90
C ARG A 68 23.27 9.36 -9.14
N TYR A 69 23.10 10.17 -8.11
CA TYR A 69 22.30 11.38 -8.16
C TYR A 69 23.15 12.60 -7.80
N ARG A 70 23.19 13.60 -8.69
CA ARG A 70 24.06 14.79 -8.55
C ARG A 70 25.52 14.42 -8.23
N GLY A 71 26.03 13.40 -8.92
CA GLY A 71 27.41 12.93 -8.78
C GLY A 71 27.70 12.08 -7.54
N ARG A 72 26.73 11.79 -6.69
CA ARG A 72 26.89 10.94 -5.50
C ARG A 72 26.17 9.62 -5.66
N GLU A 73 26.82 8.54 -5.31
CA GLU A 73 26.17 7.22 -5.24
C GLU A 73 25.23 7.15 -4.04
N GLN A 74 24.04 6.63 -4.27
CA GLN A 74 22.97 6.51 -3.28
C GLN A 74 22.24 5.18 -3.44
N ARG A 75 21.63 4.74 -2.34
CA ARG A 75 20.81 3.53 -2.30
C ARG A 75 19.43 3.89 -1.79
N ILE A 76 18.41 3.56 -2.57
CA ILE A 76 17.02 3.77 -2.21
C ILE A 76 16.36 2.41 -2.02
N TYR A 77 15.63 2.25 -0.94
CA TYR A 77 14.93 1.02 -0.60
C TYR A 77 13.45 1.13 -1.00
N ALA A 78 13.07 0.47 -2.08
CA ALA A 78 11.73 0.55 -2.64
C ALA A 78 10.92 -0.74 -2.38
N LYS A 79 9.84 -0.65 -1.60
CA LYS A 79 8.92 -1.77 -1.38
C LYS A 79 8.12 -2.05 -2.64
N HIS A 80 8.30 -3.23 -3.25
CA HIS A 80 7.77 -3.53 -4.58
C HIS A 80 6.38 -4.17 -4.51
N GLU A 81 5.36 -3.35 -4.50
CA GLU A 81 3.97 -3.72 -4.24
C GLU A 81 3.22 -4.31 -5.46
N ALA A 82 3.85 -4.34 -6.63
CA ALA A 82 3.31 -5.05 -7.80
C ALA A 82 3.22 -6.58 -7.59
N TYR A 83 3.87 -7.12 -6.56
CA TYR A 83 3.81 -8.55 -6.21
C TYR A 83 2.58 -8.93 -5.40
N ASN A 84 1.70 -8.00 -5.05
CA ASN A 84 0.41 -8.31 -4.45
C ASN A 84 -0.55 -9.00 -5.45
N PHE A 85 -1.64 -9.52 -4.95
CA PHE A 85 -2.64 -10.35 -5.66
C PHE A 85 -3.15 -9.75 -6.98
N THR A 86 -3.46 -8.44 -6.98
CA THR A 86 -3.90 -7.74 -8.19
C THR A 86 -2.84 -6.82 -8.79
N GLY A 87 -1.61 -6.91 -8.27
CA GLY A 87 -0.48 -6.13 -8.75
C GLY A 87 -0.45 -4.70 -8.23
N SER A 88 -0.93 -4.42 -7.01
CA SER A 88 -0.78 -3.11 -6.40
C SER A 88 -0.84 -3.11 -4.87
N ILE A 89 -0.32 -2.04 -4.28
CA ILE A 89 -0.37 -1.76 -2.84
C ILE A 89 -1.80 -1.69 -2.28
N LYS A 90 -2.81 -1.45 -3.13
CA LYS A 90 -4.21 -1.30 -2.73
C LYS A 90 -4.82 -2.60 -2.23
N ASP A 91 -4.26 -3.74 -2.60
CA ASP A 91 -4.71 -5.05 -2.11
C ASP A 91 -4.60 -5.15 -0.58
N ARG A 92 -3.56 -4.54 0.00
CA ARG A 92 -3.35 -4.55 1.46
C ARG A 92 -4.51 -3.89 2.20
N MET A 93 -4.85 -2.66 1.83
CA MET A 93 -5.93 -1.95 2.49
C MET A 93 -7.29 -2.57 2.20
N ALA A 94 -7.53 -3.06 0.97
CA ALA A 94 -8.81 -3.65 0.60
C ALA A 94 -9.08 -4.94 1.40
N LEU A 95 -8.08 -5.82 1.53
CA LEU A 95 -8.21 -7.00 2.36
C LEU A 95 -8.42 -6.63 3.84
N TYR A 96 -7.63 -5.70 4.36
CA TYR A 96 -7.69 -5.31 5.76
C TYR A 96 -9.03 -4.66 6.12
N ILE A 97 -9.54 -3.76 5.29
CA ILE A 97 -10.86 -3.13 5.47
C ILE A 97 -11.96 -4.20 5.52
N LEU A 98 -11.96 -5.15 4.58
CA LEU A 98 -12.96 -6.22 4.57
C LEU A 98 -12.84 -7.16 5.78
N GLN A 99 -11.63 -7.51 6.19
CA GLN A 99 -11.39 -8.28 7.42
C GLN A 99 -11.98 -7.57 8.65
N ARG A 100 -11.71 -6.26 8.78
CA ARG A 100 -12.24 -5.46 9.89
C ARG A 100 -13.75 -5.34 9.83
N ALA A 101 -14.32 -5.10 8.65
CA ALA A 101 -15.77 -5.02 8.46
C ALA A 101 -16.48 -6.33 8.85
N TYR A 102 -15.94 -7.48 8.50
CA TYR A 102 -16.46 -8.78 8.94
C TYR A 102 -16.35 -8.98 10.46
N LEU A 103 -15.22 -8.61 11.05
CA LEU A 103 -15.02 -8.74 12.50
C LEU A 103 -15.97 -7.83 13.30
N ASN A 104 -16.27 -6.66 12.76
CA ASN A 104 -17.16 -5.69 13.38
C ASN A 104 -18.65 -5.94 13.08
N GLY A 105 -18.97 -6.86 12.15
CA GLY A 105 -20.36 -7.11 11.71
C GLY A 105 -20.92 -6.03 10.77
N GLU A 106 -20.05 -5.21 10.17
CA GLU A 106 -20.41 -4.13 9.25
C GLU A 106 -20.75 -4.66 7.84
N ILE A 107 -20.27 -5.85 7.49
CA ILE A 107 -20.54 -6.55 6.23
C ILE A 107 -20.98 -7.98 6.51
N ALA A 108 -21.97 -8.46 5.75
CA ALA A 108 -22.42 -9.85 5.79
C ALA A 108 -22.28 -10.51 4.40
N PRO A 109 -22.18 -11.85 4.33
CA PRO A 109 -22.11 -12.56 3.04
C PRO A 109 -23.22 -12.14 2.08
N GLY A 110 -22.86 -11.79 0.85
CA GLY A 110 -23.79 -11.36 -0.19
C GLY A 110 -24.10 -9.87 -0.20
N ASP A 111 -23.67 -9.08 0.79
CA ASP A 111 -23.80 -7.62 0.73
C ASP A 111 -23.03 -7.05 -0.47
N VAL A 112 -23.54 -6.00 -1.08
CA VAL A 112 -22.86 -5.34 -2.21
C VAL A 112 -21.70 -4.49 -1.65
N ILE A 113 -20.52 -4.63 -2.24
CA ILE A 113 -19.42 -3.67 -1.98
C ILE A 113 -19.51 -2.56 -3.03
N ALA A 114 -19.65 -1.32 -2.62
CA ALA A 114 -19.68 -0.16 -3.51
C ALA A 114 -18.56 0.82 -3.17
N GLU A 115 -17.71 1.19 -4.15
CA GLU A 115 -16.60 2.12 -3.91
C GLU A 115 -16.42 3.08 -5.09
N ALA A 116 -15.96 4.30 -4.77
CA ALA A 116 -15.54 5.31 -5.74
C ALA A 116 -14.02 5.32 -5.85
N THR A 117 -13.49 5.18 -7.07
CA THR A 117 -12.04 5.08 -7.27
C THR A 117 -11.62 5.42 -8.69
N SER A 118 -10.39 5.91 -8.83
CA SER A 118 -9.71 6.13 -10.11
C SER A 118 -8.99 4.89 -10.67
N GLY A 119 -8.95 3.74 -9.93
CA GLY A 119 -8.28 2.57 -10.52
C GLY A 119 -7.95 1.40 -9.60
N ASN A 120 -6.75 1.33 -9.06
CA ASN A 120 -6.23 0.16 -8.33
C ASN A 120 -7.11 -0.30 -7.16
N THR A 121 -7.71 0.63 -6.43
CA THR A 121 -8.65 0.29 -5.35
C THR A 121 -9.87 -0.47 -5.88
N GLY A 122 -10.40 -0.05 -7.02
CA GLY A 122 -11.53 -0.75 -7.66
C GLY A 122 -11.15 -2.17 -8.10
N ILE A 123 -9.94 -2.35 -8.63
CA ILE A 123 -9.41 -3.68 -8.99
C ILE A 123 -9.29 -4.55 -7.74
N SER A 124 -8.71 -4.02 -6.66
CA SER A 124 -8.51 -4.75 -5.41
C SER A 124 -9.84 -5.16 -4.76
N PHE A 125 -10.81 -4.24 -4.64
CA PHE A 125 -12.14 -4.60 -4.11
C PHE A 125 -12.91 -5.53 -5.05
N ALA A 126 -12.77 -5.38 -6.38
CA ALA A 126 -13.36 -6.32 -7.33
C ALA A 126 -12.83 -7.74 -7.11
N ALA A 127 -11.51 -7.92 -7.08
CA ALA A 127 -10.90 -9.24 -6.92
C ALA A 127 -11.21 -9.87 -5.56
N ILE A 128 -10.94 -9.13 -4.46
CA ILE A 128 -11.11 -9.64 -3.10
C ILE A 128 -12.60 -9.82 -2.78
N GLY A 129 -13.44 -8.85 -3.12
CA GLY A 129 -14.88 -8.92 -2.88
C GLY A 129 -15.51 -10.11 -3.62
N ARG A 130 -15.17 -10.30 -4.89
CA ARG A 130 -15.66 -11.45 -5.68
C ARG A 130 -15.17 -12.80 -5.12
N ALA A 131 -13.89 -12.88 -4.69
CA ALA A 131 -13.36 -14.08 -4.03
C ALA A 131 -14.13 -14.41 -2.74
N LEU A 132 -14.56 -13.40 -1.98
CA LEU A 132 -15.36 -13.55 -0.77
C LEU A 132 -16.85 -13.83 -1.06
N GLY A 133 -17.31 -13.65 -2.30
CA GLY A 133 -18.70 -13.92 -2.71
C GLY A 133 -19.61 -12.70 -2.72
N HIS A 134 -19.05 -11.48 -2.73
CA HIS A 134 -19.80 -10.23 -2.81
C HIS A 134 -20.03 -9.79 -4.25
N PRO A 135 -21.19 -9.26 -4.59
CA PRO A 135 -21.33 -8.35 -5.73
C PRO A 135 -20.50 -7.09 -5.49
N VAL A 136 -19.81 -6.61 -6.53
CA VAL A 136 -18.97 -5.40 -6.43
C VAL A 136 -19.41 -4.39 -7.47
N ARG A 137 -19.52 -3.13 -7.05
CA ARG A 137 -19.91 -1.99 -7.86
C ARG A 137 -18.91 -0.86 -7.70
N ILE A 138 -18.27 -0.47 -8.80
CA ILE A 138 -17.22 0.57 -8.80
C ILE A 138 -17.72 1.78 -9.56
N TYR A 139 -17.75 2.93 -8.90
CA TYR A 139 -18.05 4.23 -9.49
C TYR A 139 -16.73 4.87 -9.90
N MET A 140 -16.58 5.23 -11.15
CA MET A 140 -15.30 5.66 -11.72
C MET A 140 -15.49 6.78 -12.73
N PRO A 141 -14.66 7.84 -12.71
CA PRO A 141 -14.66 8.83 -13.78
C PRO A 141 -14.47 8.17 -15.15
N ASP A 142 -15.23 8.63 -16.15
CA ASP A 142 -15.30 8.00 -17.48
C ASP A 142 -14.03 8.18 -18.33
N TRP A 143 -13.14 9.08 -17.93
CA TRP A 143 -11.83 9.31 -18.58
C TRP A 143 -10.67 8.46 -18.01
N MET A 144 -10.96 7.50 -17.13
CA MET A 144 -9.93 6.59 -16.63
C MET A 144 -9.47 5.60 -17.71
N SER A 145 -8.25 5.05 -17.56
CA SER A 145 -7.67 4.16 -18.56
C SER A 145 -8.56 2.94 -18.83
N ARG A 146 -8.62 2.57 -20.10
CA ARG A 146 -9.43 1.43 -20.59
C ARG A 146 -9.03 0.13 -19.92
N GLU A 147 -7.73 -0.07 -19.66
CA GLU A 147 -7.20 -1.27 -19.01
C GLU A 147 -7.82 -1.47 -17.63
N ARG A 148 -7.93 -0.42 -16.82
CA ARG A 148 -8.54 -0.52 -15.48
C ARG A 148 -10.00 -0.93 -15.52
N VAL A 149 -10.77 -0.33 -16.43
CA VAL A 149 -12.18 -0.69 -16.63
C VAL A 149 -12.30 -2.16 -17.01
N LEU A 150 -11.52 -2.61 -18.01
CA LEU A 150 -11.55 -3.99 -18.49
C LEU A 150 -11.12 -4.99 -17.39
N VAL A 151 -10.10 -4.67 -16.60
CA VAL A 151 -9.66 -5.53 -15.49
C VAL A 151 -10.77 -5.65 -14.45
N ILE A 152 -11.40 -4.56 -14.02
CA ILE A 152 -12.49 -4.59 -13.04
C ILE A 152 -13.68 -5.42 -13.59
N GLN A 153 -14.04 -5.22 -14.84
CA GLN A 153 -15.12 -5.98 -15.49
C GLN A 153 -14.78 -7.47 -15.63
N SER A 154 -13.54 -7.81 -15.97
CA SER A 154 -13.08 -9.21 -16.07
C SER A 154 -13.17 -9.97 -14.75
N LEU A 155 -13.09 -9.25 -13.62
CA LEU A 155 -13.28 -9.78 -12.28
C LEU A 155 -14.77 -9.93 -11.91
N GLY A 156 -15.70 -9.61 -12.84
CA GLY A 156 -17.15 -9.72 -12.63
C GLY A 156 -17.73 -8.62 -11.74
N ALA A 157 -17.07 -7.48 -11.62
CA ALA A 157 -17.59 -6.29 -10.96
C ALA A 157 -18.27 -5.35 -11.96
N ALA A 158 -19.31 -4.64 -11.51
CA ALA A 158 -19.95 -3.60 -12.31
C ALA A 158 -19.17 -2.30 -12.23
N VAL A 159 -18.86 -1.69 -13.37
CA VAL A 159 -18.27 -0.34 -13.46
C VAL A 159 -19.37 0.64 -13.85
N ILE A 160 -19.54 1.68 -13.06
CA ILE A 160 -20.47 2.78 -13.30
C ILE A 160 -19.64 3.99 -13.71
N PRO A 161 -19.62 4.35 -15.00
CA PRO A 161 -18.90 5.53 -15.46
C PRO A 161 -19.59 6.80 -14.98
N VAL A 162 -18.82 7.79 -14.54
CA VAL A 162 -19.31 9.09 -14.07
C VAL A 162 -18.64 10.18 -14.88
N SER A 163 -19.43 10.91 -15.68
CA SER A 163 -18.91 11.99 -16.51
C SER A 163 -18.52 13.22 -15.71
N ALA A 164 -17.79 14.15 -16.33
CA ALA A 164 -17.43 15.43 -15.72
C ALA A 164 -18.69 16.24 -15.33
N GLU A 165 -19.77 16.20 -16.15
CA GLU A 165 -21.05 16.86 -15.90
C GLU A 165 -21.75 16.30 -14.67
N LEU A 166 -21.57 15.01 -14.36
CA LEU A 166 -22.07 14.36 -13.16
C LEU A 166 -21.18 14.60 -11.92
N GLY A 167 -20.13 15.39 -12.09
CA GLY A 167 -19.19 15.78 -11.03
C GLY A 167 -17.92 14.93 -10.94
N GLY A 168 -17.62 14.10 -11.95
CA GLY A 168 -16.37 13.38 -12.06
C GLY A 168 -16.07 12.51 -10.84
N PHE A 169 -14.90 12.71 -10.21
CA PHE A 169 -14.50 11.92 -9.07
C PHE A 169 -15.36 12.17 -7.82
N LEU A 170 -15.66 13.43 -7.50
CA LEU A 170 -16.59 13.77 -6.40
C LEU A 170 -18.01 13.27 -6.69
N GLY A 171 -18.43 13.32 -7.95
CA GLY A 171 -19.67 12.70 -8.41
C GLY A 171 -19.69 11.20 -8.18
N SER A 172 -18.58 10.51 -8.41
CA SER A 172 -18.44 9.07 -8.15
C SER A 172 -18.63 8.74 -6.67
N ILE A 173 -18.07 9.54 -5.77
CA ILE A 173 -18.25 9.37 -4.31
C ILE A 173 -19.72 9.56 -3.95
N ARG A 174 -20.33 10.68 -4.39
CA ARG A 174 -21.73 10.99 -4.12
C ARG A 174 -22.67 9.88 -4.60
N MET A 175 -22.52 9.43 -5.85
CA MET A 175 -23.38 8.38 -6.44
C MET A 175 -23.23 7.05 -5.71
N ALA A 176 -22.03 6.72 -5.24
CA ALA A 176 -21.81 5.53 -4.43
C ALA A 176 -22.47 5.62 -3.06
N ASP A 177 -22.49 6.81 -2.43
CA ASP A 177 -23.16 7.06 -1.15
C ASP A 177 -24.71 7.04 -1.30
N GLU A 178 -25.22 7.63 -2.37
CA GLU A 178 -26.65 7.57 -2.72
C GLU A 178 -27.10 6.12 -2.92
N PHE A 179 -26.35 5.35 -3.71
CA PHE A 179 -26.65 3.94 -3.91
C PHE A 179 -26.66 3.14 -2.60
N ALA A 180 -25.70 3.38 -1.70
CA ALA A 180 -25.64 2.70 -0.41
C ALA A 180 -26.84 3.05 0.49
N ARG A 181 -27.27 4.31 0.48
CA ARG A 181 -28.41 4.78 1.26
C ARG A 181 -29.73 4.16 0.76
N ASP A 182 -29.88 4.08 -0.57
CA ASP A 182 -31.16 3.70 -1.20
C ASP A 182 -31.31 2.17 -1.34
N SER A 183 -30.20 1.40 -1.31
CA SER A 183 -30.22 -0.04 -1.58
C SER A 183 -30.13 -0.95 -0.35
N GLY A 184 -29.95 -0.45 0.83
CA GLY A 184 -30.09 -1.12 2.13
C GLY A 184 -28.94 -2.05 2.55
N ARG A 185 -28.49 -2.97 1.72
CA ARG A 185 -27.39 -3.95 2.06
C ARG A 185 -26.14 -3.69 1.24
N VAL A 186 -25.53 -2.54 1.47
CA VAL A 186 -24.34 -2.09 0.76
C VAL A 186 -23.25 -1.72 1.78
N PHE A 187 -22.08 -2.30 1.64
CA PHE A 187 -20.89 -1.91 2.38
C PHE A 187 -20.10 -0.89 1.57
N ARG A 188 -19.77 0.23 2.21
CA ARG A 188 -18.93 1.30 1.68
C ARG A 188 -17.56 1.25 2.36
N PRO A 189 -16.48 0.85 1.65
CA PRO A 189 -15.14 0.86 2.20
C PRO A 189 -14.63 2.24 2.60
N GLN A 190 -15.00 3.31 1.86
CA GLN A 190 -14.65 4.71 2.12
C GLN A 190 -13.15 4.93 2.29
N GLN A 191 -12.36 4.56 1.26
CA GLN A 191 -10.90 4.51 1.32
C GLN A 191 -10.22 5.79 1.81
N PHE A 192 -10.85 6.96 1.66
CA PHE A 192 -10.29 8.27 2.04
C PHE A 192 -10.53 8.65 3.50
N ASP A 193 -11.46 7.95 4.17
CA ASP A 193 -11.92 8.27 5.53
C ASP A 193 -11.74 7.11 6.50
N ASN A 194 -11.58 5.88 5.99
CA ASN A 194 -11.50 4.68 6.78
C ASN A 194 -10.13 4.51 7.44
N ALA A 195 -10.06 4.61 8.76
CA ALA A 195 -8.84 4.42 9.54
C ALA A 195 -8.20 3.04 9.35
N ALA A 196 -8.97 2.02 8.93
CA ALA A 196 -8.45 0.70 8.62
C ALA A 196 -7.47 0.70 7.44
N ASN A 197 -7.54 1.71 6.55
CA ASN A 197 -6.56 1.92 5.49
C ASN A 197 -5.17 2.24 6.08
N VAL A 198 -5.08 3.16 7.03
CA VAL A 198 -3.84 3.48 7.75
C VAL A 198 -3.34 2.28 8.53
N GLN A 199 -4.25 1.61 9.23
CA GLN A 199 -3.91 0.46 10.07
C GLN A 199 -3.36 -0.73 9.24
N ALA A 200 -3.86 -0.93 8.01
CA ALA A 200 -3.34 -1.94 7.10
C ALA A 200 -1.83 -1.77 6.86
N HIS A 201 -1.38 -0.57 6.58
CA HIS A 201 0.03 -0.29 6.32
C HIS A 201 0.88 -0.28 7.61
N TYR A 202 0.32 0.18 8.71
CA TYR A 202 0.96 0.12 10.03
C TYR A 202 1.23 -1.34 10.46
N GLU A 203 0.26 -2.26 10.29
CA GLU A 203 0.35 -3.65 10.74
C GLU A 203 1.02 -4.59 9.72
N THR A 204 1.12 -4.21 8.44
CA THR A 204 1.68 -5.11 7.40
C THR A 204 2.89 -4.52 6.69
N THR A 205 2.76 -3.41 5.97
CA THR A 205 3.83 -2.82 5.15
C THR A 205 5.01 -2.37 5.99
N GLY A 206 4.75 -1.69 7.11
CA GLY A 206 5.79 -1.21 8.02
C GLY A 206 6.62 -2.34 8.61
N PRO A 207 6.02 -3.35 9.27
CA PRO A 207 6.76 -4.50 9.80
C PRO A 207 7.57 -5.27 8.74
N GLU A 208 7.03 -5.45 7.52
CA GLU A 208 7.77 -6.10 6.45
C GLU A 208 9.03 -5.32 6.05
N ILE A 209 8.90 -4.00 5.84
CA ILE A 209 10.05 -3.13 5.50
C ILE A 209 11.10 -3.18 6.60
N THR A 210 10.71 -3.02 7.85
CA THR A 210 11.66 -3.00 8.97
C THR A 210 12.35 -4.33 9.18
N ALA A 211 11.65 -5.45 8.98
CA ALA A 211 12.24 -6.79 9.02
C ALA A 211 13.25 -7.00 7.87
N GLN A 212 12.92 -6.57 6.65
CA GLN A 212 13.81 -6.66 5.49
C GLN A 212 15.06 -5.80 5.66
N LEU A 213 14.93 -4.56 6.13
CA LEU A 213 16.08 -3.67 6.42
C LEU A 213 16.97 -4.22 7.53
N ALA A 214 16.39 -4.87 8.54
CA ALA A 214 17.15 -5.50 9.61
C ALA A 214 18.10 -6.60 9.12
N THR A 215 17.75 -7.31 8.02
CA THR A 215 18.68 -8.30 7.40
C THR A 215 19.91 -7.66 6.78
N LEU A 216 19.87 -6.34 6.52
CA LEU A 216 20.97 -5.55 5.99
C LEU A 216 21.66 -4.71 7.08
N GLU A 217 21.26 -4.86 8.34
CA GLU A 217 21.71 -4.03 9.48
C GLU A 217 21.47 -2.54 9.23
N ARG A 218 20.35 -2.21 8.51
CA ARG A 218 19.97 -0.83 8.18
C ARG A 218 18.79 -0.37 9.03
N VAL A 219 18.85 0.89 9.44
CA VAL A 219 17.74 1.61 10.12
C VAL A 219 17.25 2.68 9.18
N PRO A 220 15.93 2.75 8.89
CA PRO A 220 15.40 3.78 8.01
C PRO A 220 15.60 5.18 8.61
N SER A 221 16.08 6.12 7.79
CA SER A 221 16.26 7.52 8.15
C SER A 221 15.10 8.41 7.67
N ALA A 222 14.40 7.98 6.62
CA ALA A 222 13.20 8.64 6.11
C ALA A 222 12.34 7.67 5.30
N PHE A 223 11.08 8.04 5.13
CA PHE A 223 10.15 7.39 4.21
C PHE A 223 9.54 8.42 3.25
N VAL A 224 9.38 8.08 1.98
CA VAL A 224 8.77 8.94 0.96
C VAL A 224 7.67 8.19 0.24
N ALA A 225 6.49 8.80 0.10
CA ALA A 225 5.42 8.22 -0.73
C ALA A 225 4.45 9.28 -1.26
N GLY A 226 4.04 9.12 -2.51
CA GLY A 226 2.95 9.86 -3.13
C GLY A 226 1.63 9.62 -2.38
N VAL A 227 0.87 10.70 -2.18
CA VAL A 227 -0.36 10.67 -1.41
C VAL A 227 -1.58 10.59 -2.34
N GLY A 228 -2.19 9.40 -2.43
CA GLY A 228 -3.55 9.23 -2.92
C GLY A 228 -4.52 9.28 -1.76
N THR A 229 -4.85 8.14 -1.15
CA THR A 229 -5.68 8.10 0.05
C THR A 229 -4.95 8.52 1.33
N GLY A 230 -3.62 8.47 1.34
CA GLY A 230 -2.80 8.78 2.51
C GLY A 230 -2.54 7.59 3.45
N GLY A 231 -3.22 6.45 3.26
CA GLY A 231 -3.07 5.28 4.14
C GLY A 231 -1.64 4.81 4.29
N THR A 232 -0.90 4.74 3.18
CA THR A 232 0.51 4.28 3.16
C THR A 232 1.39 5.23 3.96
N VAL A 233 1.40 6.53 3.64
CA VAL A 233 2.29 7.48 4.31
C VAL A 233 1.99 7.61 5.79
N MET A 234 0.70 7.64 6.18
CA MET A 234 0.30 7.73 7.58
C MET A 234 0.62 6.45 8.37
N GLY A 235 0.34 5.28 7.77
CA GLY A 235 0.64 3.99 8.40
C GLY A 235 2.14 3.78 8.63
N LEU A 236 2.95 4.12 7.64
CA LEU A 236 4.42 4.04 7.74
C LEU A 236 4.97 5.11 8.69
N ALA A 237 4.47 6.36 8.63
CA ALA A 237 4.87 7.42 9.56
C ALA A 237 4.70 6.98 11.01
N ARG A 238 3.54 6.42 11.33
CA ARG A 238 3.25 5.91 12.67
C ARG A 238 4.16 4.74 13.05
N HIS A 239 4.30 3.73 12.17
CA HIS A 239 5.12 2.54 12.45
C HIS A 239 6.59 2.89 12.68
N LEU A 240 7.17 3.73 11.80
CA LEU A 240 8.57 4.10 11.87
C LEU A 240 8.86 4.97 13.09
N ARG A 241 7.97 5.91 13.42
CA ARG A 241 8.10 6.76 14.61
C ARG A 241 8.05 5.95 15.91
N GLU A 242 7.11 5.02 16.04
CA GLU A 242 6.99 4.17 17.22
C GLU A 242 8.20 3.25 17.40
N ARG A 243 8.86 2.82 16.31
CA ARG A 243 9.96 1.87 16.37
C ARG A 243 11.34 2.52 16.42
N PHE A 244 11.54 3.67 15.78
CA PHE A 244 12.87 4.28 15.59
C PHE A 244 12.95 5.76 16.02
N GLY A 245 11.87 6.32 16.56
CA GLY A 245 11.85 7.73 16.98
C GLY A 245 11.67 8.68 15.81
N ASP A 246 12.59 9.62 15.62
CA ASP A 246 12.43 10.75 14.70
C ASP A 246 12.65 10.41 13.21
N VAL A 247 12.06 9.34 12.73
CA VAL A 247 12.05 9.01 11.31
C VAL A 247 10.92 9.77 10.61
N ALA A 248 11.27 10.72 9.74
CA ALA A 248 10.30 11.51 9.00
C ALA A 248 9.69 10.72 7.82
N ALA A 249 8.36 10.77 7.70
CA ALA A 249 7.66 10.32 6.51
C ALA A 249 7.26 11.54 5.68
N HIS A 250 7.79 11.66 4.47
CA HIS A 250 7.57 12.76 3.56
C HIS A 250 6.44 12.42 2.58
N PRO A 251 5.32 13.16 2.62
CA PRO A 251 4.28 13.02 1.61
C PRO A 251 4.75 13.66 0.30
N LEU A 252 4.37 13.05 -0.83
CA LEU A 252 4.71 13.55 -2.15
C LEU A 252 3.44 13.83 -2.96
N GLU A 253 3.46 14.91 -3.72
CA GLU A 253 2.38 15.32 -4.63
C GLU A 253 2.94 15.75 -5.99
N PRO A 254 2.11 15.84 -7.06
CA PRO A 254 2.53 16.37 -8.34
C PRO A 254 2.76 17.87 -8.27
N ALA A 255 3.91 18.36 -8.76
CA ALA A 255 4.19 19.81 -8.88
C ALA A 255 3.14 20.55 -9.74
N ASN A 256 2.57 19.85 -10.73
CA ASN A 256 1.51 20.38 -11.60
C ASN A 256 0.17 20.61 -10.88
N SER A 257 -0.08 19.91 -9.77
CA SER A 257 -1.34 19.99 -9.02
C SER A 257 -1.07 19.69 -7.53
N PRO A 258 -0.53 20.66 -6.77
CA PRO A 258 -0.09 20.48 -5.39
C PRO A 258 -1.27 20.53 -4.41
N THR A 259 -2.15 19.53 -4.46
CA THR A 259 -3.40 19.45 -3.67
C THR A 259 -3.16 19.42 -2.15
N LEU A 260 -2.06 18.82 -1.68
CA LEU A 260 -1.75 18.81 -0.23
C LEU A 260 -1.41 20.20 0.31
N ARG A 261 -0.68 21.02 -0.49
CA ARG A 261 -0.31 22.37 -0.10
C ARG A 261 -1.46 23.37 -0.21
N THR A 262 -2.31 23.21 -1.22
CA THR A 262 -3.42 24.14 -1.50
C THR A 262 -4.73 23.76 -0.82
N GLY A 263 -4.84 22.52 -0.32
CA GLY A 263 -6.06 21.98 0.27
C GLY A 263 -7.08 21.48 -0.75
N HIS A 264 -6.89 21.76 -2.04
CA HIS A 264 -7.79 21.37 -3.14
C HIS A 264 -7.02 21.28 -4.45
N LYS A 265 -7.60 20.61 -5.43
CA LYS A 265 -7.03 20.49 -6.77
C LYS A 265 -6.97 21.84 -7.50
N VAL A 266 -5.80 22.24 -7.97
CA VAL A 266 -5.56 23.51 -8.68
C VAL A 266 -5.13 23.34 -10.13
N GLY A 267 -4.68 22.17 -10.54
CA GLY A 267 -4.17 21.89 -11.88
C GLY A 267 -4.55 20.52 -12.39
N ARG A 268 -3.87 20.11 -13.44
CA ARG A 268 -3.96 18.75 -14.01
C ARG A 268 -2.59 18.08 -13.92
N HIS A 269 -2.57 16.78 -13.65
CA HIS A 269 -1.37 15.96 -13.66
C HIS A 269 -1.68 14.56 -14.23
N ARG A 270 -0.64 13.86 -14.61
CA ARG A 270 -0.70 12.52 -15.23
C ARG A 270 -0.25 11.40 -14.30
N ILE A 271 0.16 11.71 -13.05
CA ILE A 271 0.53 10.70 -12.05
C ILE A 271 -0.75 10.11 -11.46
N GLN A 272 -1.21 9.00 -12.03
CA GLN A 272 -2.45 8.37 -11.57
C GLN A 272 -2.26 7.70 -10.21
N GLY A 273 -3.29 7.81 -9.36
CA GLY A 273 -3.34 7.17 -8.04
C GLY A 273 -2.82 8.01 -6.88
N ILE A 274 -2.41 9.26 -7.15
CA ILE A 274 -2.08 10.26 -6.13
C ILE A 274 -2.75 11.60 -6.46
N SER A 275 -2.87 12.46 -5.45
CA SER A 275 -3.37 13.84 -5.59
C SER A 275 -4.76 13.91 -6.26
N ASP A 276 -5.75 13.33 -5.59
CA ASP A 276 -7.16 13.46 -5.97
C ASP A 276 -7.66 14.91 -5.77
N GLU A 277 -8.96 15.16 -5.82
CA GLU A 277 -9.52 16.54 -5.82
C GLU A 277 -9.51 17.22 -4.44
N PHE A 278 -9.16 16.51 -3.39
CA PHE A 278 -9.17 16.97 -1.99
C PHE A 278 -8.08 16.27 -1.16
N VAL A 279 -7.81 16.80 0.02
CA VAL A 279 -6.95 16.15 1.02
C VAL A 279 -7.80 15.15 1.82
N PRO A 280 -7.47 13.84 1.79
CA PRO A 280 -8.22 12.83 2.53
C PRO A 280 -8.27 13.09 4.04
N SER A 281 -9.39 12.77 4.68
CA SER A 281 -9.58 13.02 6.12
C SER A 281 -8.62 12.26 7.03
N ILE A 282 -8.14 11.09 6.56
CA ILE A 282 -7.14 10.29 7.29
C ILE A 282 -5.74 10.88 7.24
N VAL A 283 -5.45 11.85 6.36
CA VAL A 283 -4.14 12.52 6.26
C VAL A 283 -4.02 13.59 7.33
N LYS A 284 -2.99 13.48 8.16
CA LYS A 284 -2.65 14.46 9.20
C LYS A 284 -1.30 15.09 8.84
N LEU A 285 -1.32 16.16 8.04
CA LEU A 285 -0.09 16.80 7.53
C LEU A 285 0.85 17.25 8.65
N GLY A 286 0.32 17.65 9.81
CA GLY A 286 1.13 18.02 10.98
C GLY A 286 1.92 16.86 11.62
N GLU A 287 1.61 15.62 11.25
CA GLU A 287 2.34 14.43 11.69
C GLU A 287 3.37 13.95 10.65
N LEU A 288 3.49 14.61 9.52
CA LEU A 288 4.34 14.24 8.40
C LEU A 288 5.52 15.20 8.27
N GLY A 289 6.54 14.76 7.56
CA GLY A 289 7.65 15.60 7.14
C GLY A 289 7.22 16.62 6.06
N ARG A 290 8.20 17.31 5.48
CA ARG A 290 7.89 18.28 4.41
C ARG A 290 7.23 17.60 3.22
N ILE A 291 6.32 18.30 2.57
CA ILE A 291 5.71 17.87 1.31
C ILE A 291 6.76 18.01 0.19
N LEU A 292 6.92 16.94 -0.58
CA LEU A 292 7.74 16.91 -1.79
C LEU A 292 6.85 17.07 -3.01
N ASP A 293 7.36 17.72 -4.04
CA ASP A 293 6.66 17.89 -5.31
C ASP A 293 7.54 17.43 -6.48
N ILE A 294 6.97 16.61 -7.34
CA ILE A 294 7.61 16.06 -8.52
C ILE A 294 6.74 16.38 -9.74
N TRP A 295 7.36 16.86 -10.83
CA TRP A 295 6.67 17.06 -12.08
C TRP A 295 6.20 15.71 -12.67
N ASP A 296 5.02 15.70 -13.25
CA ASP A 296 4.45 14.46 -13.80
C ASP A 296 5.26 13.90 -14.97
N GLY A 297 5.80 14.75 -15.84
CA GLY A 297 6.68 14.31 -16.91
C GLY A 297 8.00 13.72 -16.39
N ASP A 298 8.58 14.29 -15.34
CA ASP A 298 9.76 13.76 -14.66
C ASP A 298 9.49 12.34 -14.10
N ALA A 299 8.33 12.16 -13.47
CA ALA A 299 7.90 10.86 -12.97
C ALA A 299 7.69 9.83 -14.11
N ILE A 300 7.14 10.26 -15.25
CA ILE A 300 6.96 9.41 -16.44
C ILE A 300 8.33 8.97 -16.98
N VAL A 301 9.25 9.90 -17.24
CA VAL A 301 10.60 9.58 -17.71
C VAL A 301 11.32 8.63 -16.77
N MET A 302 11.25 8.87 -15.44
CA MET A 302 11.90 7.99 -14.46
C MET A 302 11.29 6.59 -14.46
N SER A 303 9.96 6.45 -14.60
CA SER A 303 9.32 5.14 -14.70
C SER A 303 9.69 4.39 -15.98
N GLN A 304 9.80 5.10 -17.10
CA GLN A 304 10.27 4.56 -18.38
C GLN A 304 11.73 4.08 -18.26
N ARG A 305 12.59 4.85 -17.61
CA ARG A 305 14.00 4.50 -17.40
C ARG A 305 14.17 3.30 -16.47
N LEU A 306 13.39 3.21 -15.36
CA LEU A 306 13.38 2.01 -14.51
C LEU A 306 13.05 0.75 -15.31
N ALA A 307 12.08 0.85 -16.24
CA ALA A 307 11.72 -0.28 -17.10
C ALA A 307 12.78 -0.59 -18.17
N SER A 308 13.29 0.41 -18.87
CA SER A 308 14.21 0.21 -20.00
C SER A 308 15.66 -0.06 -19.58
N GLU A 309 16.13 0.54 -18.48
CA GLU A 309 17.51 0.40 -18.02
C GLU A 309 17.68 -0.76 -17.02
N LEU A 310 16.71 -0.98 -16.12
CA LEU A 310 16.79 -2.00 -15.06
C LEU A 310 15.78 -3.15 -15.21
N GLY A 311 14.86 -3.09 -16.17
CA GLY A 311 13.78 -4.09 -16.32
C GLY A 311 12.70 -4.00 -15.23
N ILE A 312 12.69 -2.94 -14.43
CA ILE A 312 11.72 -2.75 -13.33
C ILE A 312 10.53 -1.97 -13.86
N ALA A 313 9.53 -2.69 -14.36
CA ALA A 313 8.34 -2.12 -14.98
C ALA A 313 7.31 -1.67 -13.94
N VAL A 314 7.26 -0.39 -13.64
CA VAL A 314 6.43 0.23 -12.60
C VAL A 314 5.46 1.28 -13.14
N GLY A 315 4.44 1.63 -12.37
CA GLY A 315 3.54 2.75 -12.66
C GLY A 315 4.19 4.11 -12.41
N ILE A 316 3.59 5.19 -12.94
CA ILE A 316 4.15 6.55 -12.93
C ILE A 316 4.44 7.06 -11.50
N SER A 317 3.57 6.77 -10.54
CA SER A 317 3.77 7.18 -9.15
C SER A 317 5.04 6.58 -8.50
N SER A 318 5.52 5.45 -9.01
CA SER A 318 6.76 4.82 -8.54
C SER A 318 8.00 5.58 -9.00
N GLY A 319 7.97 6.14 -10.21
CA GLY A 319 9.01 7.06 -10.68
C GLY A 319 9.08 8.34 -9.85
N ALA A 320 7.91 8.94 -9.55
CA ALA A 320 7.82 10.08 -8.64
C ALA A 320 8.40 9.75 -7.26
N ASN A 321 8.04 8.59 -6.71
CA ASN A 321 8.51 8.12 -5.41
C ASN A 321 10.03 7.95 -5.36
N LEU A 322 10.63 7.40 -6.41
CA LEU A 322 12.09 7.25 -6.52
C LEU A 322 12.77 8.63 -6.53
N LEU A 323 12.28 9.56 -7.34
CA LEU A 323 12.85 10.91 -7.42
C LEU A 323 12.77 11.66 -6.09
N GLY A 324 11.61 11.62 -5.42
CA GLY A 324 11.46 12.23 -4.10
C GLY A 324 12.35 11.56 -3.05
N ALA A 325 12.53 10.24 -3.11
CA ALA A 325 13.42 9.53 -2.21
C ALA A 325 14.90 9.88 -2.45
N LEU A 326 15.32 10.07 -3.72
CA LEU A 326 16.67 10.52 -4.06
C LEU A 326 16.96 11.93 -3.55
N GLU A 327 15.99 12.86 -3.60
CA GLU A 327 16.14 14.19 -3.01
C GLU A 327 16.42 14.13 -1.51
N ILE A 328 15.59 13.39 -0.76
CA ILE A 328 15.78 13.22 0.69
C ILE A 328 17.11 12.53 1.00
N ALA A 329 17.46 11.48 0.26
CA ALA A 329 18.74 10.79 0.47
C ALA A 329 19.94 11.70 0.20
N HIS A 330 19.87 12.53 -0.85
CA HIS A 330 20.92 13.48 -1.16
C HIS A 330 21.14 14.52 -0.05
N GLU A 331 20.07 15.00 0.55
CA GLU A 331 20.11 15.95 1.68
C GLU A 331 20.65 15.32 2.97
N GLN A 332 20.26 14.07 3.27
CA GLN A 332 20.69 13.37 4.47
C GLN A 332 22.12 12.82 4.38
N GLY A 333 22.68 12.72 3.17
CA GLY A 333 24.05 12.27 2.93
C GLY A 333 24.19 10.76 2.68
N ASN A 334 25.44 10.29 2.58
CA ASN A 334 25.77 8.97 2.06
C ASN A 334 25.27 7.78 2.92
N GLU A 335 25.07 8.00 4.20
CA GLU A 335 24.58 6.96 5.13
C GLU A 335 23.06 6.90 5.21
N ALA A 336 22.35 7.74 4.47
CA ALA A 336 20.89 7.78 4.45
C ALA A 336 20.31 6.42 4.06
N CYS A 337 19.31 5.99 4.81
CA CYS A 337 18.52 4.81 4.50
C CYS A 337 17.08 5.27 4.20
N VAL A 338 16.87 5.78 3.00
CA VAL A 338 15.56 6.29 2.58
C VAL A 338 14.75 5.17 1.96
N VAL A 339 13.53 5.01 2.48
CA VAL A 339 12.57 4.00 2.03
C VAL A 339 11.47 4.66 1.21
N THR A 340 11.04 3.97 0.17
CA THR A 340 9.86 4.34 -0.63
C THR A 340 9.05 3.13 -1.04
N VAL A 341 8.02 3.32 -1.88
CA VAL A 341 7.18 2.26 -2.42
C VAL A 341 7.07 2.34 -3.93
N PHE A 342 7.18 1.20 -4.60
CA PHE A 342 6.76 1.02 -5.98
C PHE A 342 5.36 0.42 -5.96
N CYS A 343 4.37 1.29 -6.18
CA CYS A 343 2.98 1.05 -5.83
C CYS A 343 2.30 -0.03 -6.67
N ASP A 344 2.64 -0.13 -7.96
CA ASP A 344 2.06 -1.05 -8.92
C ASP A 344 2.98 -1.25 -10.15
N ASP A 345 2.54 -2.09 -11.09
CA ASP A 345 3.21 -2.34 -12.36
C ASP A 345 2.73 -1.40 -13.50
N ASN A 346 3.43 -1.45 -14.64
CA ASN A 346 3.14 -0.65 -15.83
C ASN A 346 1.94 -1.14 -16.66
N LYS A 347 1.44 -2.37 -16.44
CA LYS A 347 0.42 -3.01 -17.31
C LYS A 347 -0.92 -2.28 -17.31
N LYS A 348 -1.17 -1.47 -16.28
CA LYS A 348 -2.40 -0.68 -16.15
C LYS A 348 -2.32 0.69 -16.81
N TYR A 349 -1.21 0.98 -17.50
CA TYR A 349 -0.87 2.30 -18.05
C TYR A 349 -0.53 2.26 -19.54
N LEU A 350 -0.73 1.12 -20.22
CA LEU A 350 -0.29 0.91 -21.61
C LEU A 350 -0.94 1.87 -22.62
N SER A 351 -2.15 2.34 -22.35
CA SER A 351 -2.85 3.35 -23.16
C SER A 351 -2.66 4.78 -22.64
N THR A 352 -1.74 5.01 -21.72
CA THR A 352 -1.48 6.32 -21.13
C THR A 352 -0.13 6.89 -21.57
N ASP A 353 0.18 8.10 -21.11
CA ASP A 353 1.45 8.79 -21.41
C ASP A 353 2.71 8.03 -20.95
N LEU A 354 2.57 7.00 -20.09
CA LEU A 354 3.70 6.13 -19.73
C LEU A 354 4.34 5.43 -20.92
N CYS A 355 3.56 5.14 -21.97
CA CYS A 355 4.04 4.50 -23.21
C CYS A 355 4.21 5.47 -24.38
N SER A 356 4.14 6.77 -24.13
CA SER A 356 4.38 7.82 -25.10
C SER A 356 5.77 8.43 -24.93
N ASP A 357 6.31 9.05 -25.99
CA ASP A 357 7.52 9.84 -25.86
C ASP A 357 7.29 11.04 -24.93
N GLU A 358 8.05 11.12 -23.87
CA GLU A 358 8.00 12.24 -22.91
C GLU A 358 9.27 13.08 -23.04
N GLU A 359 9.10 14.37 -23.30
CA GLU A 359 10.21 15.31 -23.39
C GLU A 359 10.86 15.55 -22.04
N CYS A 360 12.16 15.27 -21.93
CA CYS A 360 12.91 15.52 -20.72
C CYS A 360 13.29 16.99 -20.59
N LYS A 361 12.58 17.75 -19.75
CA LYS A 361 12.80 19.19 -19.56
C LYS A 361 14.01 19.46 -18.68
N GLU A 362 14.67 20.59 -18.89
CA GLU A 362 15.90 20.99 -18.18
C GLU A 362 15.77 20.92 -16.65
N HIS A 363 14.62 21.31 -16.11
CA HIS A 363 14.38 21.34 -14.67
C HIS A 363 14.01 19.98 -14.06
N TYR A 364 13.91 18.89 -14.83
CA TYR A 364 13.59 17.56 -14.33
C TYR A 364 14.75 16.96 -13.55
N LEU A 365 14.44 16.34 -12.42
CA LEU A 365 15.42 15.68 -11.56
C LEU A 365 16.04 14.45 -12.24
N CYS A 366 15.28 13.76 -13.08
CA CYS A 366 15.73 12.57 -13.80
C CYS A 366 16.98 12.83 -14.65
N ASN A 367 17.22 14.08 -15.10
CA ASN A 367 18.47 14.46 -15.81
C ASN A 367 19.73 14.27 -14.97
N GLN A 368 19.58 14.29 -13.65
CA GLN A 368 20.69 14.21 -12.71
C GLN A 368 20.82 12.83 -12.07
N VAL A 369 20.03 11.86 -12.56
CA VAL A 369 20.02 10.48 -12.08
C VAL A 369 20.68 9.55 -13.10
N GLU A 370 21.60 8.73 -12.66
CA GLU A 370 22.11 7.56 -13.36
C GLU A 370 21.66 6.31 -12.59
N LEU A 371 20.90 5.45 -13.24
CA LEU A 371 20.50 4.16 -12.67
C LEU A 371 21.65 3.18 -12.89
N LEU A 372 22.13 2.53 -11.82
CA LEU A 372 23.32 1.68 -11.87
C LEU A 372 22.96 0.20 -11.83
N ASP A 373 22.24 -0.22 -10.78
CA ASP A 373 21.92 -1.62 -10.51
C ASP A 373 20.80 -1.72 -9.46
N PHE A 374 20.34 -2.93 -9.18
CA PHE A 374 19.46 -3.19 -8.06
C PHE A 374 19.71 -4.56 -7.43
N ARG A 375 19.34 -4.69 -6.15
CA ARG A 375 19.29 -5.96 -5.43
C ARG A 375 17.89 -6.23 -4.91
N VAL A 376 17.56 -7.51 -4.72
CA VAL A 376 16.27 -7.92 -4.18
C VAL A 376 16.46 -8.48 -2.78
N ILE A 377 15.82 -7.86 -1.80
CA ILE A 377 15.72 -8.36 -0.44
C ILE A 377 14.39 -9.07 -0.31
N GLN A 378 14.46 -10.40 -0.16
CA GLN A 378 13.26 -11.21 -0.04
C GLN A 378 12.52 -10.92 1.28
N PRO A 379 11.21 -11.15 1.34
CA PRO A 379 10.49 -11.14 2.59
C PRO A 379 11.16 -12.11 3.57
N CYS A 380 11.37 -11.66 4.81
CA CYS A 380 11.78 -12.58 5.85
C CYS A 380 10.74 -13.69 5.91
N ALA A 381 11.18 -14.95 5.90
CA ALA A 381 10.29 -16.07 6.12
C ALA A 381 9.64 -15.90 7.49
N SER A 382 8.52 -15.17 7.53
CA SER A 382 7.65 -15.16 8.69
C SER A 382 7.23 -16.60 8.87
N GLY A 383 7.48 -17.16 10.04
CA GLY A 383 7.34 -18.59 10.33
C GLY A 383 5.97 -19.15 9.94
N TYR A 384 5.79 -19.40 8.65
CA TYR A 384 4.84 -20.41 8.17
C TYR A 384 5.44 -21.79 8.50
N ALA A 385 5.64 -22.03 9.81
CA ALA A 385 5.81 -23.37 10.28
C ALA A 385 4.52 -24.12 9.89
N THR A 386 4.61 -24.91 8.84
CA THR A 386 3.69 -26.00 8.56
C THR A 386 3.63 -26.84 9.82
N ARG A 387 2.64 -26.57 10.70
CA ARG A 387 2.21 -27.57 11.65
C ARG A 387 1.33 -28.53 10.86
N THR A 388 1.98 -29.61 10.40
CA THR A 388 1.35 -30.85 10.00
C THR A 388 0.44 -31.37 11.12
#